data_e49055ddf0af12b23117298fad5e759f
#
_entry.id   e49055ddf0af12b23117298fad5e759f
#
_cell.length_a   1.000
_cell.length_b   1.000
_cell.length_c   1.000
_cell.angle_alpha   90.00
_cell.angle_beta   90.00
_cell.angle_gamma   90.00
#
_symmetry.space_group_name_H-M   'P 1'
#
loop_
_entity.id
_entity.type
_entity.pdbx_description
1 polymer ?
#
loop_
_entity_poly.entity_id
_entity_poly.type
_entity_poly.pdbx_seq_one_letter_code
_entity_poly.pdbx_strand_id
1 'polypeptide(L)' 'MQHEATLTVPEVADILRVSRQTVYILVRTGKIPHFRVGSKVRFNRQDIEAMMKPVTITNSTSI' A
#
# COMPACT_ATOMS: atom_id res chain seq x y z
N MET A 1 19.63 -3.87 8.27
CA MET A 1 19.15 -3.64 8.29
C MET A 1 18.30 -2.82 8.07
N GLN A 2 17.93 -2.41 7.45
CA GLN A 2 17.15 -1.58 7.19
C GLN A 2 15.97 -2.00 6.73
N HIS A 3 14.93 -1.81 7.18
CA HIS A 3 13.65 -2.33 6.82
C HIS A 3 12.64 -1.24 6.60
N GLU A 4 13.10 -0.03 6.49
CA GLU A 4 12.16 1.06 6.32
C GLU A 4 11.45 1.03 5.02
N ALA A 5 12.03 0.37 4.02
CA ALA A 5 11.40 0.30 2.71
C ALA A 5 10.32 -0.77 2.62
N THR A 6 10.19 -1.58 3.65
CA THR A 6 9.27 -2.70 3.67
C THR A 6 8.20 -2.49 4.74
N LEU A 7 6.95 -2.71 4.38
CA LEU A 7 5.84 -2.51 5.31
C LEU A 7 5.09 -3.80 5.53
N THR A 8 4.53 -3.94 6.72
CA THR A 8 3.67 -5.07 7.08
C THR A 8 2.22 -4.70 6.84
N VAL A 9 1.33 -5.68 6.95
CA VAL A 9 -0.10 -5.44 6.81
C VAL A 9 -0.61 -4.41 7.82
N PRO A 10 -0.29 -4.52 9.12
CA PRO A 10 -0.77 -3.51 10.06
C PRO A 10 -0.27 -2.11 9.72
N GLU A 11 0.97 -2.00 9.24
CA GLU A 11 1.51 -0.71 8.89
C GLU A 11 0.79 -0.10 7.69
N VAL A 12 0.52 -0.93 6.68
CA VAL A 12 -0.20 -0.45 5.50
C VAL A 12 -1.64 -0.06 5.87
N ALA A 13 -2.28 -0.86 6.72
CA ALA A 13 -3.62 -0.53 7.17
C ALA A 13 -3.65 0.84 7.83
N ASP A 14 -2.65 1.12 8.65
CA ASP A 14 -2.57 2.38 9.34
C ASP A 14 -2.33 3.53 8.36
N ILE A 15 -1.43 3.34 7.41
CA ILE A 15 -1.12 4.37 6.43
C ILE A 15 -2.34 4.68 5.57
N LEU A 16 -3.04 3.66 5.11
CA LEU A 16 -4.19 3.82 4.24
C LEU A 16 -5.46 4.14 5.01
N ARG A 17 -5.41 4.04 6.34
CA ARG A 17 -6.54 4.32 7.20
C ARG A 17 -7.70 3.38 6.94
N VAL A 18 -7.40 2.12 6.80
CA VAL A 18 -8.40 1.08 6.63
C VAL A 18 -8.10 -0.04 7.62
N SER A 19 -9.03 -0.98 7.75
CA SER A 19 -8.80 -2.12 8.63
C SER A 19 -7.79 -3.06 8.01
N ARG A 20 -7.17 -3.89 8.86
CA ARG A 20 -6.25 -4.91 8.36
C ARG A 20 -6.98 -5.88 7.45
N GLN A 21 -8.22 -6.18 7.78
CA GLN A 21 -9.02 -7.07 6.95
C GLN A 21 -9.16 -6.50 5.54
N THR A 22 -9.37 -5.20 5.42
CA THR A 22 -9.47 -4.57 4.13
C THR A 22 -8.17 -4.74 3.35
N VAL A 23 -7.03 -4.60 4.03
CA VAL A 23 -5.74 -4.79 3.35
C VAL A 23 -5.62 -6.23 2.84
N TYR A 24 -6.02 -7.21 3.64
CA TYR A 24 -5.98 -8.60 3.19
C TYR A 24 -6.87 -8.82 1.98
N ILE A 25 -8.02 -8.17 1.95
CA ILE A 25 -8.90 -8.28 0.78
C ILE A 25 -8.24 -7.68 -0.45
N LEU A 26 -7.59 -6.54 -0.30
CA LEU A 26 -6.88 -5.92 -1.42
C LEU A 26 -5.77 -6.81 -1.93
N VAL A 27 -5.06 -7.47 -1.04
CA VAL A 27 -4.00 -8.39 -1.43
C VAL A 27 -4.59 -9.57 -2.20
N ARG A 28 -5.64 -10.15 -1.65
CA ARG A 28 -6.24 -11.35 -2.23
C ARG A 28 -6.85 -11.07 -3.59
N THR A 29 -7.36 -9.88 -3.79
CA THR A 29 -7.98 -9.53 -5.06
C THR A 29 -7.01 -8.88 -6.04
N GLY A 30 -5.73 -8.77 -5.66
CA GLY A 30 -4.71 -8.23 -6.55
C GLY A 30 -4.82 -6.75 -6.79
N LYS A 31 -5.39 -6.02 -5.85
CA LYS A 31 -5.60 -4.58 -6.03
C LYS A 31 -4.56 -3.73 -5.33
N ILE A 32 -3.56 -4.35 -4.72
CA ILE A 32 -2.51 -3.62 -4.04
C ILE A 32 -1.19 -4.33 -4.34
N PRO A 33 -0.15 -3.57 -4.69
CA PRO A 33 1.16 -4.19 -4.94
C PRO A 33 1.69 -4.80 -3.64
N HIS A 34 2.14 -6.02 -3.71
CA HIS A 34 2.67 -6.71 -2.55
C HIS A 34 3.65 -7.78 -3.00
N PHE A 35 4.38 -8.35 -2.06
CA PHE A 35 5.21 -9.49 -2.31
C PHE A 35 5.21 -10.38 -1.08
N ARG A 36 5.73 -11.58 -1.23
CA ARG A 36 5.74 -12.52 -0.12
C ARG A 36 7.15 -12.84 0.29
N VAL A 37 7.33 -12.92 1.60
CA VAL A 37 8.59 -13.37 2.19
C VAL A 37 8.21 -14.61 2.99
N GLY A 38 8.51 -15.78 2.43
CA GLY A 38 8.00 -17.00 3.01
C GLY A 38 6.49 -17.00 2.95
N SER A 39 5.83 -17.14 4.08
CA SER A 39 4.38 -17.12 4.12
C SER A 39 3.84 -15.75 4.50
N LYS A 40 4.70 -14.76 4.63
CA LYS A 40 4.27 -13.45 5.11
C LYS A 40 4.15 -12.47 3.98
N VAL A 41 3.11 -11.64 4.03
CA VAL A 41 2.87 -10.62 3.04
C VAL A 41 3.59 -9.35 3.46
N ARG A 42 4.25 -8.71 2.50
CA ARG A 42 4.96 -7.45 2.74
C ARG A 42 4.70 -6.51 1.60
N PHE A 43 4.96 -5.24 1.84
CA PHE A 43 4.69 -4.19 0.86
C PHE A 43 5.92 -3.30 0.73
N ASN A 44 6.11 -2.79 -0.46
CA ASN A 44 7.16 -1.82 -0.70
C ASN A 44 6.61 -0.44 -0.38
N ARG A 45 7.33 0.33 0.44
CA ARG A 45 6.86 1.64 0.84
C ARG A 45 6.60 2.54 -0.37
N GLN A 46 7.46 2.48 -1.37
CA GLN A 46 7.28 3.32 -2.55
C GLN A 46 5.99 3.00 -3.28
N ASP A 47 5.64 1.73 -3.36
CA ASP A 47 4.41 1.32 -4.01
C ASP A 47 3.19 1.83 -3.26
N ILE A 48 3.23 1.76 -1.93
CA ILE A 48 2.11 2.23 -1.13
C ILE A 48 1.99 3.75 -1.23
N GLU A 49 3.10 4.45 -1.20
CA GLU A 49 3.07 5.90 -1.32
C GLU A 49 2.53 6.33 -2.67
N ALA A 50 2.86 5.58 -3.72
CA ALA A 50 2.35 5.88 -5.05
C ALA A 50 0.84 5.75 -5.11
N MET A 51 0.27 4.81 -4.37
CA MET A 51 -1.18 4.64 -4.32
C MET A 51 -1.87 5.81 -3.64
N MET A 52 -1.16 6.50 -2.78
CA MET A 52 -1.74 7.59 -2.00
C MET A 52 -1.66 8.92 -2.71
N LYS A 53 -0.96 9.00 -3.81
CA LYS A 53 -0.81 10.27 -4.49
C LYS A 53 -2.15 10.73 -5.04
N PRO A 54 -2.47 12.01 -4.89
CA PRO A 54 -3.71 12.52 -5.43
C PRO A 54 -3.68 12.43 -6.94
N VAL A 55 -4.76 11.96 -7.44
CA VAL A 55 -4.88 11.85 -8.84
C VAL A 55 -5.22 13.15 -9.46
N THR A 56 -5.75 13.95 -8.75
CA THR A 56 -6.15 15.08 -9.32
C THR A 56 -5.25 16.01 -9.52
N ILE A 57 -4.93 16.07 -9.56
CA ILE A 57 -4.14 16.99 -9.78
C ILE A 57 -4.36 17.53 -10.77
N THR A 58 -4.93 17.34 -11.10
CA THR A 58 -5.24 17.49 -11.78
C THR A 58 -5.52 18.33 -12.09
N ASN A 59 -5.35 18.36 -11.99
CA ASN A 59 -5.43 18.85 -12.10
C ASN A 59 -5.74 19.48 -12.58
N SER A 60 -5.84 19.46 -12.65
CA SER A 60 -6.02 19.84 -12.99
C SER A 60 -6.31 20.42 -13.45
N THR A 61 -6.20 20.46 -13.44
CA THR A 61 -6.33 20.83 -13.76
C THR A 61 -6.67 21.40 -14.24
N SER A 62 -6.59 21.50 -14.34
CA SER A 62 -6.74 21.89 -14.71
C SER A 62 -7.23 22.36 -15.21
N ILE A 63 -7.29 22.47 -15.47
CA ILE A 63 -7.64 22.89 -15.98
C ILE A 63 -7.92 23.17 -16.21
#